data_320309c348830893e03e2041030f35d5
#
_entry.id   320309c348830893e03e2041030f35d5
#
_cell.length_a   1.000
_cell.length_b   1.000
_cell.length_c   1.000
_cell.angle_alpha   90.00
_cell.angle_beta   90.00
_cell.angle_gamma   90.00
#
_symmetry.space_group_name_H-M   'P 1'
#
loop_
_entity.id
_entity.type
_entity.pdbx_description
1 polymer ?
#
loop_
_entity_poly.entity_id
_entity_poly.type
_entity_poly.pdbx_seq_one_letter_code
_entity_poly.pdbx_strand_id
1 'polypeptide(L)'
;VALMVEREFDGHKQPVVAIVQKAEQKSLRAIHDEIRAAQRGDIAKVWDGYASLGWIPLFLIHLGWPILWWLIRRNPKLYRRYRGTVGISAVGMFGKGGGWGLPFSTGTQLTLGGISRKPVVIGDAIAIREVLDVTVSFDHALVDGGNAARFVSKLKELIEAANGLAP
;
A
#
# COMPACT_ATOMS: atom_id res chain seq x y z
N VAL A 1 -4.87 5.70 1.35
CA VAL A 1 -4.08 4.48 1.23
C VAL A 1 -2.96 4.73 0.25
N ALA A 2 -1.74 4.35 0.60
CA ALA A 2 -0.59 4.37 -0.32
C ALA A 2 -0.38 2.96 -0.88
N LEU A 3 -0.25 2.85 -2.19
CA LEU A 3 -0.08 1.58 -2.90
C LEU A 3 1.24 1.61 -3.68
N MET A 4 2.01 0.52 -3.61
CA MET A 4 3.15 0.34 -4.48
C MET A 4 2.68 -0.28 -5.79
N VAL A 5 2.84 0.43 -6.90
CA VAL A 5 2.49 -0.03 -8.24
C VAL A 5 3.72 -0.07 -9.13
N GLU A 6 3.79 -1.04 -10.03
CA GLU A 6 4.85 -1.09 -11.03
C GLU A 6 4.47 -0.22 -12.23
N ARG A 7 5.43 0.55 -12.69
CA ARG A 7 5.29 1.42 -13.85
C ARG A 7 6.53 1.34 -14.74
N GLU A 8 6.33 1.43 -16.03
CA GLU A 8 7.42 1.42 -17.01
C GLU A 8 7.86 2.83 -17.35
N PHE A 9 9.17 3.07 -17.27
CA PHE A 9 9.85 4.29 -17.68
C PHE A 9 11.04 3.91 -18.57
N ASP A 10 11.05 4.39 -19.79
CA ASP A 10 12.13 4.15 -20.76
C ASP A 10 12.51 2.65 -20.90
N GLY A 11 11.49 1.77 -20.96
CA GLY A 11 11.68 0.32 -21.05
C GLY A 11 12.08 -0.37 -19.74
N HIS A 12 12.18 0.37 -18.63
CA HIS A 12 12.51 -0.18 -17.31
C HIS A 12 11.30 -0.10 -16.37
N LYS A 13 11.01 -1.22 -15.72
CA LYS A 13 9.95 -1.29 -14.72
C LYS A 13 10.45 -0.80 -13.36
N GLN A 14 9.76 0.17 -12.81
CA GLN A 14 10.11 0.77 -11.52
C GLN A 14 8.90 0.80 -10.59
N PRO A 15 9.08 0.54 -9.29
CA PRO A 15 8.03 0.70 -8.30
C PRO A 15 7.75 2.19 -8.06
N VAL A 16 6.48 2.57 -8.13
CA VAL A 16 6.00 3.93 -7.87
C VAL A 16 4.93 3.89 -6.80
N VAL A 17 4.90 4.89 -5.94
CA VAL A 17 3.85 5.01 -4.92
C VAL A 17 2.66 5.77 -5.51
N ALA A 18 1.52 5.11 -5.57
CA ALA A 18 0.22 5.71 -5.88
C ALA A 18 -0.57 5.96 -4.59
N ILE A 19 -1.25 7.08 -4.47
CA ILE A 19 -2.03 7.40 -3.28
C ILE A 19 -3.51 7.50 -3.63
N VAL A 20 -4.29 6.53 -3.16
CA VAL A 20 -5.75 6.57 -3.22
C VAL A 20 -6.25 7.33 -1.98
N GLN A 21 -6.77 8.53 -2.20
CA GLN A 21 -7.33 9.35 -1.12
C GLN A 21 -8.78 8.94 -0.84
N LYS A 22 -9.17 8.97 0.46
CA LYS A 22 -10.54 8.67 0.89
C LYS A 22 -11.07 7.35 0.33
N ALA A 23 -10.25 6.30 0.39
CA ALA A 23 -10.61 4.99 -0.13
C ALA A 23 -11.90 4.45 0.50
N GLU A 24 -12.17 4.81 1.77
CA GLU A 24 -13.38 4.46 2.51
C GLU A 24 -14.68 5.05 1.93
N GLN A 25 -14.57 6.05 1.06
CA GLN A 25 -15.71 6.73 0.41
C GLN A 25 -15.87 6.33 -1.05
N LYS A 26 -15.03 5.42 -1.55
CA LYS A 26 -15.01 5.02 -2.96
C LYS A 26 -15.52 3.60 -3.16
N SER A 27 -16.15 3.37 -4.30
CA SER A 27 -16.48 2.02 -4.73
C SER A 27 -15.21 1.26 -5.11
N LEU A 28 -15.23 -0.07 -5.05
CA LEU A 28 -14.13 -0.92 -5.49
C LEU A 28 -13.72 -0.62 -6.94
N ARG A 29 -14.70 -0.36 -7.82
CA ARG A 29 -14.44 -0.01 -9.22
C ARG A 29 -13.68 1.31 -9.33
N ALA A 30 -14.07 2.34 -8.58
CA ALA A 30 -13.36 3.61 -8.58
C ALA A 30 -11.91 3.47 -8.08
N ILE A 31 -11.69 2.67 -7.03
CA ILE A 31 -10.34 2.35 -6.54
C ILE A 31 -9.54 1.60 -7.61
N HIS A 32 -10.14 0.59 -8.25
CA HIS A 32 -9.49 -0.16 -9.34
C HIS A 32 -9.07 0.75 -10.48
N ASP A 33 -9.96 1.64 -10.94
CA ASP A 33 -9.70 2.53 -12.05
C ASP A 33 -8.58 3.52 -11.72
N GLU A 34 -8.52 4.04 -10.49
CA GLU A 34 -7.41 4.87 -10.01
C GLU A 34 -6.07 4.12 -9.99
N ILE A 35 -6.06 2.87 -9.52
CA ILE A 35 -4.85 2.04 -9.52
C ILE A 35 -4.38 1.80 -10.97
N ARG A 36 -5.30 1.46 -11.88
CA ARG A 36 -4.97 1.26 -13.29
C ARG A 36 -4.48 2.53 -13.97
N ALA A 37 -5.07 3.67 -13.67
CA ALA A 37 -4.60 4.96 -14.16
C ALA A 37 -3.18 5.27 -13.64
N ALA A 38 -2.88 4.95 -12.36
CA ALA A 38 -1.54 5.09 -11.81
C ALA A 38 -0.51 4.20 -12.53
N GLN A 39 -0.87 2.97 -12.85
CA GLN A 39 -0.01 2.03 -13.57
C GLN A 39 0.28 2.51 -15.00
N ARG A 40 -0.71 3.07 -15.71
CA ARG A 40 -0.55 3.60 -17.09
C ARG A 40 0.20 4.93 -17.16
N GLY A 41 0.36 5.60 -16.04
CA GLY A 41 1.02 6.90 -16.02
C GLY A 41 0.11 8.10 -16.24
N ASP A 42 -1.19 7.88 -16.35
CA ASP A 42 -2.19 8.94 -16.55
C ASP A 42 -2.35 9.82 -15.30
N ILE A 43 -1.78 9.42 -14.18
CA ILE A 43 -1.72 10.21 -12.95
C ILE A 43 -0.36 10.94 -12.89
N ALA A 44 -0.10 11.82 -13.84
CA ALA A 44 0.86 12.90 -13.65
C ALA A 44 0.53 13.72 -12.39
N LYS A 45 -0.74 13.80 -12.02
CA LYS A 45 -1.28 14.62 -10.94
C LYS A 45 -0.84 14.28 -9.52
N VAL A 46 -0.31 13.09 -9.25
CA VAL A 46 0.22 12.78 -7.91
C VAL A 46 1.64 13.32 -7.72
N TRP A 47 2.39 13.47 -8.83
CA TRP A 47 3.75 14.02 -8.85
C TRP A 47 3.84 15.40 -9.50
N ASP A 48 2.75 15.99 -9.95
CA ASP A 48 2.73 17.35 -10.53
C ASP A 48 3.35 18.40 -9.60
N GLY A 49 3.31 18.17 -8.30
CA GLY A 49 4.04 18.99 -7.33
C GLY A 49 5.57 18.94 -7.51
N TYR A 50 6.12 17.84 -8.04
CA TYR A 50 7.57 17.69 -8.30
C TYR A 50 7.93 18.03 -9.75
N ALA A 51 7.09 17.68 -10.71
CA ALA A 51 7.30 18.03 -12.12
C ALA A 51 7.22 19.55 -12.35
N SER A 52 6.36 20.24 -11.59
CA SER A 52 6.30 21.71 -11.59
C SER A 52 7.54 22.39 -10.99
N LEU A 53 8.38 21.64 -10.29
CA LEU A 53 9.64 22.14 -9.72
C LEU A 53 10.84 22.00 -10.68
N GLY A 54 10.64 21.47 -11.88
CA GLY A 54 11.70 21.25 -12.87
C GLY A 54 12.47 22.52 -13.30
N TRP A 55 11.91 23.70 -13.05
CA TRP A 55 12.59 25.00 -13.27
C TRP A 55 13.49 25.43 -12.08
N ILE A 56 13.38 24.74 -10.92
CA ILE A 56 14.18 25.06 -9.74
C ILE A 56 15.53 24.33 -9.84
N PRO A 57 16.66 25.03 -9.71
CA PRO A 57 17.96 24.40 -9.68
C PRO A 57 18.04 23.31 -8.61
N LEU A 58 18.63 22.15 -8.96
CA LEU A 58 18.71 20.96 -8.10
C LEU A 58 19.28 21.26 -6.70
N PHE A 59 20.23 22.20 -6.61
CA PHE A 59 20.82 22.56 -5.30
C PHE A 59 19.83 23.24 -4.35
N LEU A 60 18.90 24.05 -4.90
CA LEU A 60 17.82 24.67 -4.09
C LEU A 60 16.79 23.63 -3.66
N ILE A 61 16.53 22.62 -4.49
CA ILE A 61 15.69 21.47 -4.11
C ILE A 61 16.33 20.73 -2.93
N HIS A 62 17.63 20.44 -3.00
CA HIS A 62 18.35 19.75 -1.92
C HIS A 62 18.37 20.57 -0.62
N LEU A 63 18.53 21.89 -0.72
CA LEU A 63 18.51 22.76 0.47
C LEU A 63 17.11 22.94 1.06
N GLY A 64 16.09 23.00 0.21
CA GLY A 64 14.68 23.14 0.61
C GLY A 64 14.02 21.83 1.06
N TRP A 65 14.57 20.68 0.63
CA TRP A 65 14.01 19.36 0.89
C TRP A 65 13.82 19.04 2.39
N PRO A 66 14.80 19.24 3.26
CA PRO A 66 14.63 19.01 4.70
C PRO A 66 13.58 19.93 5.32
N ILE A 67 13.49 21.18 4.85
CA ILE A 67 12.49 22.15 5.34
C ILE A 67 11.10 21.72 4.90
N LEU A 68 10.93 21.34 3.63
CA LEU A 68 9.67 20.82 3.09
C LEU A 68 9.22 19.55 3.85
N TRP A 69 10.15 18.62 4.09
CA TRP A 69 9.88 17.42 4.86
C TRP A 69 9.49 17.73 6.31
N TRP A 70 10.15 18.67 6.93
CA TRP A 70 9.82 19.12 8.28
C TRP A 70 8.41 19.73 8.34
N LEU A 71 8.02 20.56 7.34
CA LEU A 71 6.67 21.12 7.22
C LEU A 71 5.62 20.03 7.00
N ILE A 72 5.88 19.08 6.09
CA ILE A 72 4.97 17.95 5.83
C ILE A 72 4.76 17.12 7.08
N ARG A 73 5.82 16.81 7.82
CA ARG A 73 5.75 16.01 9.07
C ARG A 73 4.99 16.74 10.19
N ARG A 74 5.04 18.05 10.23
CA ARG A 74 4.30 18.86 11.21
C ARG A 74 2.84 19.09 10.86
N ASN A 75 2.46 18.91 9.61
CA ASN A 75 1.09 19.12 9.17
C ASN A 75 0.42 17.76 8.84
N PRO A 76 -0.48 17.26 9.72
CA PRO A 76 -1.13 15.96 9.52
C PRO A 76 -1.92 15.88 8.21
N LYS A 77 -2.47 16.99 7.72
CA LYS A 77 -3.23 17.02 6.46
C LYS A 77 -2.30 16.83 5.27
N LEU A 78 -1.14 17.50 5.25
CA LEU A 78 -0.12 17.34 4.22
C LEU A 78 0.49 15.93 4.29
N TYR A 79 0.80 15.44 5.49
CA TYR A 79 1.32 14.09 5.66
C TYR A 79 0.39 13.03 5.05
N ARG A 80 -0.91 13.07 5.39
CA ARG A 80 -1.90 12.15 4.81
C ARG A 80 -2.00 12.27 3.29
N ARG A 81 -1.88 13.48 2.75
CA ARG A 81 -1.96 13.72 1.32
C ARG A 81 -0.79 13.12 0.54
N TYR A 82 0.43 13.20 1.08
CA TYR A 82 1.65 12.79 0.40
C TYR A 82 2.17 11.41 0.78
N ARG A 83 1.79 10.88 1.94
CA ARG A 83 2.27 9.58 2.44
C ARG A 83 1.16 8.54 2.59
N GLY A 84 -0.09 8.96 2.65
CA GLY A 84 -1.19 8.10 3.06
C GLY A 84 -1.10 7.74 4.56
N THR A 85 -2.07 6.99 5.05
CA THR A 85 -2.11 6.51 6.45
C THR A 85 -1.84 5.02 6.56
N VAL A 86 -2.11 4.28 5.50
CA VAL A 86 -1.85 2.84 5.39
C VAL A 86 -1.12 2.59 4.08
N GLY A 87 -0.04 1.84 4.14
CA GLY A 87 0.69 1.36 2.97
C GLY A 87 0.23 -0.04 2.55
N ILE A 88 0.12 -0.29 1.26
CA ILE A 88 -0.13 -1.63 0.72
C ILE A 88 0.93 -1.92 -0.35
N SER A 89 1.61 -3.04 -0.22
CA SER A 89 2.55 -3.55 -1.20
C SER A 89 2.18 -4.97 -1.58
N ALA A 90 2.11 -5.27 -2.87
CA ALA A 90 1.82 -6.61 -3.38
C ALA A 90 3.08 -7.16 -4.07
N VAL A 91 3.85 -7.97 -3.34
CA VAL A 91 5.10 -8.57 -3.85
C VAL A 91 4.91 -9.99 -4.36
N GLY A 92 3.82 -10.64 -3.99
CA GLY A 92 3.54 -12.03 -4.37
C GLY A 92 3.32 -12.25 -5.86
N MET A 93 3.00 -11.19 -6.62
CA MET A 93 2.83 -11.28 -8.08
C MET A 93 4.15 -11.47 -8.83
N PHE A 94 5.30 -11.25 -8.18
CA PHE A 94 6.62 -11.35 -8.82
C PHE A 94 7.30 -12.70 -8.59
N GLY A 95 6.71 -13.58 -7.76
CA GLY A 95 7.26 -14.88 -7.43
C GLY A 95 6.29 -16.03 -7.69
N LYS A 96 6.82 -17.26 -7.71
CA LYS A 96 6.01 -18.48 -7.73
C LYS A 96 5.99 -19.09 -6.32
N GLY A 97 4.79 -19.45 -5.86
CA GLY A 97 4.59 -20.06 -4.54
C GLY A 97 4.30 -19.05 -3.42
N GLY A 98 4.21 -19.54 -2.19
CA GLY A 98 3.98 -18.72 -1.00
C GLY A 98 5.22 -17.92 -0.62
N GLY A 99 5.03 -16.91 0.22
CA GLY A 99 6.13 -16.12 0.75
C GLY A 99 5.59 -14.89 1.47
N TRP A 100 6.41 -14.36 2.38
CA TRP A 100 6.08 -13.16 3.14
C TRP A 100 6.98 -12.01 2.71
N GLY A 101 6.40 -10.83 2.60
CA GLY A 101 7.17 -9.61 2.42
C GLY A 101 7.44 -8.94 3.78
N LEU A 102 8.65 -8.45 3.98
CA LEU A 102 8.95 -7.61 5.13
C LEU A 102 8.57 -6.16 4.80
N PRO A 103 7.92 -5.46 5.73
CA PRO A 103 7.63 -4.05 5.57
C PRO A 103 8.90 -3.21 5.71
N PHE A 104 8.97 -2.11 4.97
CA PHE A 104 10.11 -1.18 5.03
C PHE A 104 9.71 0.25 5.39
N SER A 105 8.42 0.47 5.66
CA SER A 105 7.87 1.80 5.96
C SER A 105 7.42 1.91 7.41
N THR A 106 7.43 3.11 7.94
CA THR A 106 6.83 3.45 9.24
C THR A 106 5.32 3.60 9.13
N GLY A 107 4.61 3.34 10.21
CA GLY A 107 3.15 3.38 10.28
C GLY A 107 2.51 2.01 10.12
N THR A 108 1.30 1.96 9.57
CA THR A 108 0.60 0.70 9.28
C THR A 108 0.83 0.29 7.84
N GLN A 109 1.33 -0.93 7.63
CA GLN A 109 1.58 -1.45 6.30
C GLN A 109 1.08 -2.89 6.16
N LEU A 110 0.43 -3.17 5.03
CA LEU A 110 0.05 -4.51 4.60
C LEU A 110 0.96 -4.92 3.44
N THR A 111 1.60 -6.06 3.57
CA THR A 111 2.38 -6.65 2.49
C THR A 111 1.70 -7.94 2.05
N LEU A 112 1.16 -7.93 0.83
CA LEU A 112 0.54 -9.09 0.22
C LEU A 112 1.64 -9.96 -0.37
N GLY A 113 1.78 -11.14 0.19
CA GLY A 113 2.74 -12.16 -0.25
C GLY A 113 2.20 -13.03 -1.39
N GLY A 114 2.77 -14.20 -1.56
CA GLY A 114 2.37 -15.15 -2.59
C GLY A 114 1.10 -15.93 -2.22
N ILE A 115 0.41 -16.40 -3.26
CA ILE A 115 -0.66 -17.38 -3.11
C ILE A 115 -0.05 -18.77 -3.32
N SER A 116 -0.29 -19.69 -2.39
CA SER A 116 0.19 -21.07 -2.48
C SER A 116 -0.84 -22.05 -1.96
N ARG A 117 -0.79 -23.28 -2.50
CA ARG A 117 -1.65 -24.36 -2.01
C ARG A 117 -1.04 -24.94 -0.73
N LYS A 118 -1.79 -24.86 0.35
CA LYS A 118 -1.38 -25.34 1.68
C LYS A 118 -2.45 -26.26 2.29
N PRO A 119 -2.08 -27.25 3.10
CA PRO A 119 -3.05 -27.95 3.93
C PRO A 119 -3.58 -27.01 5.01
N VAL A 120 -4.89 -26.89 5.09
CA VAL A 120 -5.58 -26.08 6.11
C VAL A 120 -6.67 -26.92 6.78
N VAL A 121 -6.95 -26.63 8.03
CA VAL A 121 -8.05 -27.26 8.77
C VAL A 121 -9.33 -26.50 8.48
N ILE A 122 -10.36 -27.22 8.02
CA ILE A 122 -11.71 -26.70 7.79
C ILE A 122 -12.69 -27.58 8.55
N GLY A 123 -13.27 -27.07 9.63
CA GLY A 123 -14.01 -27.88 10.58
C GLY A 123 -13.06 -28.92 11.20
N ASP A 124 -13.38 -30.20 11.08
CA ASP A 124 -12.59 -31.33 11.58
C ASP A 124 -11.76 -32.03 10.48
N ALA A 125 -11.68 -31.45 9.27
CA ALA A 125 -10.98 -32.07 8.15
C ALA A 125 -9.79 -31.20 7.67
N ILE A 126 -8.75 -31.88 7.16
CA ILE A 126 -7.63 -31.23 6.46
C ILE A 126 -7.96 -31.19 4.98
N ALA A 127 -7.95 -29.97 4.42
CA ALA A 127 -8.17 -29.76 3.00
C ALA A 127 -7.05 -28.92 2.38
N ILE A 128 -6.73 -29.16 1.11
CA ILE A 128 -5.78 -28.34 0.38
C ILE A 128 -6.53 -27.12 -0.18
N ARG A 129 -6.08 -25.92 0.20
CA ARG A 129 -6.66 -24.65 -0.21
C ARG A 129 -5.58 -23.69 -0.71
N GLU A 130 -5.98 -22.75 -1.54
CA GLU A 130 -5.17 -21.60 -1.89
C GLU A 130 -5.18 -20.63 -0.71
N VAL A 131 -3.98 -20.27 -0.26
CA VAL A 131 -3.76 -19.40 0.89
C VAL A 131 -2.92 -18.22 0.45
N LEU A 132 -3.40 -17.00 0.71
CA LEU A 132 -2.66 -15.77 0.54
C LEU A 132 -1.93 -15.44 1.85
N ASP A 133 -0.62 -15.28 1.76
CA ASP A 133 0.18 -14.81 2.89
C ASP A 133 0.10 -13.28 2.97
N VAL A 134 -0.28 -12.74 4.14
CA VAL A 134 -0.38 -11.31 4.39
C VAL A 134 0.41 -10.95 5.63
N THR A 135 1.40 -10.07 5.48
CA THR A 135 2.13 -9.49 6.61
C THR A 135 1.53 -8.13 6.94
N VAL A 136 1.14 -7.94 8.19
CA VAL A 136 0.66 -6.64 8.69
C VAL A 136 1.66 -6.13 9.71
N SER A 137 2.18 -4.92 9.50
CA SER A 137 3.10 -4.26 10.41
C SER A 137 2.51 -2.97 10.94
N PHE A 138 2.87 -2.67 12.18
CA PHE A 138 2.46 -1.45 12.87
C PHE A 138 3.68 -0.78 13.49
N ASP A 139 3.66 0.54 13.52
CA ASP A 139 4.59 1.30 14.33
C ASP A 139 4.16 1.17 15.80
N HIS A 140 4.97 0.49 16.59
CA HIS A 140 4.65 0.21 17.99
C HIS A 140 4.62 1.47 18.86
N ALA A 141 5.18 2.57 18.39
CA ALA A 141 5.03 3.87 19.05
C ALA A 141 3.62 4.46 18.94
N LEU A 142 2.82 3.95 17.98
CA LEU A 142 1.46 4.44 17.70
C LEU A 142 0.38 3.42 18.07
N VAL A 143 0.67 2.11 17.97
CA VAL A 143 -0.31 1.03 18.14
C VAL A 143 0.27 -0.04 19.04
N ASP A 144 -0.40 -0.33 20.14
CA ASP A 144 -0.02 -1.44 21.01
C ASP A 144 -0.41 -2.82 20.44
N GLY A 145 0.21 -3.87 20.97
CA GLY A 145 0.03 -5.23 20.49
C GLY A 145 -1.42 -5.73 20.58
N GLY A 146 -2.17 -5.33 21.60
CA GLY A 146 -3.57 -5.74 21.77
C GLY A 146 -4.48 -5.15 20.70
N ASN A 147 -4.30 -3.88 20.37
CA ASN A 147 -5.04 -3.20 19.30
C ASN A 147 -4.64 -3.75 17.92
N ALA A 148 -3.35 -3.99 17.71
CA ALA A 148 -2.84 -4.61 16.49
C ALA A 148 -3.46 -6.00 16.26
N ALA A 149 -3.49 -6.86 17.28
CA ALA A 149 -4.06 -8.21 17.19
C ALA A 149 -5.56 -8.18 16.85
N ARG A 150 -6.33 -7.30 17.51
CA ARG A 150 -7.77 -7.13 17.21
C ARG A 150 -8.00 -6.65 15.78
N PHE A 151 -7.18 -5.72 15.30
CA PHE A 151 -7.24 -5.24 13.92
C PHE A 151 -6.98 -6.37 12.91
N VAL A 152 -5.91 -7.15 13.12
CA VAL A 152 -5.53 -8.25 12.23
C VAL A 152 -6.62 -9.33 12.19
N SER A 153 -7.19 -9.68 13.36
CA SER A 153 -8.28 -10.65 13.44
C SER A 153 -9.51 -10.18 12.66
N LYS A 154 -9.88 -8.91 12.79
CA LYS A 154 -11.01 -8.34 12.05
C LYS A 154 -10.73 -8.22 10.55
N LEU A 155 -9.51 -7.84 10.18
CA LEU A 155 -9.09 -7.78 8.77
C LEU A 155 -9.17 -9.17 8.11
N LYS A 156 -8.67 -10.21 8.80
CA LYS A 156 -8.76 -11.60 8.33
C LYS A 156 -10.20 -12.02 8.10
N GLU A 157 -11.08 -11.81 9.07
CA GLU A 157 -12.52 -12.12 8.99
C GLU A 157 -13.17 -11.45 7.77
N LEU A 158 -12.90 -10.15 7.55
CA LEU A 158 -13.48 -9.40 6.43
C LEU A 158 -12.99 -9.90 5.07
N ILE A 159 -11.70 -10.28 4.96
CA ILE A 159 -11.13 -10.82 3.73
C ILE A 159 -11.71 -12.21 3.43
N GLU A 160 -11.76 -13.09 4.43
CA GLU A 160 -12.28 -14.46 4.29
C GLU A 160 -13.79 -14.49 3.98
N ALA A 161 -14.54 -13.52 4.52
CA ALA A 161 -15.95 -13.33 4.20
C ALA A 161 -16.21 -12.65 2.84
N ALA A 162 -15.16 -12.29 2.09
CA ALA A 162 -15.27 -11.53 0.83
C ALA A 162 -16.13 -10.25 0.99
N ASN A 163 -16.07 -9.62 2.14
CA ASN A 163 -16.91 -8.47 2.47
C ASN A 163 -16.64 -7.30 1.52
N GLY A 164 -17.69 -6.76 0.91
CA GLY A 164 -17.60 -5.70 -0.10
C GLY A 164 -17.29 -6.19 -1.52
N LEU A 165 -17.16 -7.50 -1.74
CA LEU A 165 -16.99 -8.10 -3.07
C LEU A 165 -18.28 -8.67 -3.64
N ALA A 166 -19.38 -8.63 -2.88
CA ALA A 166 -20.70 -9.01 -3.39
C ALA A 166 -21.10 -8.08 -4.55
N PRO A 167 -21.69 -8.64 -5.65
CA PRO A 167 -22.11 -7.87 -6.80
C PRO A 167 -23.17 -6.84 -6.47
#